data_e726e27342f63427dab259d8ce7408dd
#
_entry.id   e726e27342f63427dab259d8ce7408dd
#
_cell.length_a   1.000
_cell.length_b   1.000
_cell.length_c   1.000
_cell.angle_alpha   90.00
_cell.angle_beta   90.00
_cell.angle_gamma   90.00
#
_symmetry.space_group_name_H-M   'P 1'
#
loop_
_entity.id
_entity.type
_entity.pdbx_description
1 polymer ?
#
loop_
_entity_poly.entity_id
_entity_poly.type
_entity_poly.pdbx_seq_one_letter_code
_entity_poly.pdbx_strand_id
1 'polypeptide(L)'
;MTQYAVLIYERVPADELPPEVMAAHEKLPERIAEQGAREVAGLALHPNETATSIRGDLVTDGPFIETKEVLAGVFVIEARDLDHALAVAKLTPIVDGGVEVRPLLGFAVAEAT
;
A
#
# COMPACT_ATOMS: atom_id res chain seq x y z
N MET A 1 19.27 -6.72 2.27
CA MET A 1 18.22 -5.69 2.02
C MET A 1 17.21 -5.74 3.13
N THR A 2 16.73 -4.60 3.55
CA THR A 2 15.69 -4.49 4.57
C THR A 2 14.33 -4.41 3.90
N GLN A 3 13.33 -4.99 4.53
CA GLN A 3 11.96 -4.95 4.02
C GLN A 3 11.15 -3.84 4.70
N TYR A 4 10.36 -3.15 3.89
CA TYR A 4 9.50 -2.06 4.34
C TYR A 4 8.10 -2.25 3.79
N ALA A 5 7.10 -1.88 4.58
CA ALA A 5 5.73 -1.75 4.10
C ALA A 5 5.52 -0.30 3.67
N VAL A 6 4.89 -0.13 2.52
CA VAL A 6 4.43 1.17 2.05
C VAL A 6 2.90 1.14 2.09
N LEU A 7 2.33 1.89 3.02
CA LEU A 7 0.89 1.97 3.20
C LEU A 7 0.38 3.12 2.35
N ILE A 8 -0.57 2.83 1.47
CA ILE A 8 -1.10 3.80 0.52
C ILE A 8 -2.42 4.34 1.06
N TYR A 9 -2.45 5.64 1.31
CA TYR A 9 -3.66 6.35 1.70
C TYR A 9 -4.15 7.17 0.50
N GLU A 10 -5.31 6.83 -0.03
CA GLU A 10 -5.89 7.46 -1.21
C GLU A 10 -7.39 7.57 -1.03
N ARG A 11 -7.91 8.80 -1.02
CA ARG A 11 -9.34 9.05 -0.84
C ARG A 11 -10.15 8.77 -2.09
N VAL A 12 -9.52 8.87 -3.27
CA VAL A 12 -10.20 8.60 -4.54
C VAL A 12 -10.38 7.10 -4.70
N PRO A 13 -11.61 6.58 -4.82
CA PRO A 13 -11.85 5.15 -5.04
C PRO A 13 -11.14 4.64 -6.28
N ALA A 14 -10.73 3.37 -6.26
CA ALA A 14 -9.96 2.78 -7.35
C ALA A 14 -10.68 2.88 -8.71
N ASP A 15 -12.00 2.73 -8.72
CA ASP A 15 -12.81 2.80 -9.95
C ASP A 15 -13.00 4.23 -10.47
N GLU A 16 -12.60 5.23 -9.68
CA GLU A 16 -12.66 6.65 -10.07
C GLU A 16 -11.30 7.26 -10.35
N LEU A 17 -10.21 6.48 -10.21
CA LEU A 17 -8.87 6.97 -10.50
C LEU A 17 -8.73 7.28 -12.00
N PRO A 18 -8.05 8.39 -12.36
CA PRO A 18 -7.79 8.69 -13.78
C PRO A 18 -7.01 7.54 -14.44
N PRO A 19 -7.27 7.27 -15.72
CA PRO A 19 -6.57 6.20 -16.44
C PRO A 19 -5.04 6.30 -16.39
N GLU A 20 -4.50 7.50 -16.43
CA GLU A 20 -3.05 7.72 -16.35
C GLU A 20 -2.48 7.34 -14.98
N VAL A 21 -3.27 7.50 -13.92
CA VAL A 21 -2.87 7.10 -12.57
C VAL A 21 -2.88 5.59 -12.45
N MET A 22 -3.91 4.92 -12.99
CA MET A 22 -3.98 3.47 -13.04
C MET A 22 -2.80 2.88 -13.81
N ALA A 23 -2.48 3.45 -14.97
CA ALA A 23 -1.34 3.01 -15.77
C ALA A 23 -0.02 3.20 -15.01
N ALA A 24 0.11 4.28 -14.24
CA ALA A 24 1.29 4.53 -13.43
C ALA A 24 1.45 3.48 -12.32
N HIS A 25 0.35 3.05 -11.70
CA HIS A 25 0.39 1.97 -10.71
C HIS A 25 0.86 0.65 -11.33
N GLU A 26 0.43 0.34 -12.55
CA GLU A 26 0.84 -0.88 -13.25
C GLU A 26 2.34 -0.89 -13.55
N LYS A 27 2.94 0.27 -13.78
CA LYS A 27 4.36 0.42 -14.08
C LYS A 27 5.24 0.57 -12.83
N LEU A 28 4.63 0.71 -11.67
CA LEU A 28 5.37 0.97 -10.44
C LEU A 28 6.43 -0.09 -10.13
N PRO A 29 6.15 -1.40 -10.24
CA PRO A 29 7.18 -2.41 -9.96
C PRO A 29 8.44 -2.25 -10.82
N GLU A 30 8.30 -1.90 -12.09
CA GLU A 30 9.44 -1.67 -12.98
C GLU A 30 10.24 -0.44 -12.54
N ARG A 31 9.55 0.62 -12.17
CA ARG A 31 10.19 1.86 -11.69
C ARG A 31 10.93 1.63 -10.39
N ILE A 32 10.37 0.82 -9.51
CA ILE A 32 11.01 0.43 -8.25
C ILE A 32 12.31 -0.33 -8.54
N ALA A 33 12.25 -1.28 -9.48
CA ALA A 33 13.44 -2.04 -9.89
C ALA A 33 14.53 -1.14 -10.48
N GLU A 34 14.14 -0.13 -11.25
CA GLU A 34 15.09 0.84 -11.82
C GLU A 34 15.82 1.63 -10.71
N GLN A 35 15.21 1.77 -9.55
CA GLN A 35 15.83 2.44 -8.40
C GLN A 35 16.64 1.50 -7.52
N GLY A 36 16.85 0.26 -7.96
CA GLY A 36 17.66 -0.70 -7.23
C GLY A 36 16.96 -1.36 -6.06
N ALA A 37 15.65 -1.23 -5.96
CA ALA A 37 14.82 -1.90 -4.97
C ALA A 37 13.98 -2.99 -5.64
N ARG A 38 13.17 -3.70 -4.86
CA ARG A 38 12.30 -4.75 -5.41
C ARG A 38 10.95 -4.72 -4.70
N GLU A 39 9.87 -4.75 -5.46
CA GLU A 39 8.55 -4.98 -4.90
C GLU A 39 8.39 -6.49 -4.69
N VAL A 40 8.14 -6.87 -3.44
CA VAL A 40 8.00 -8.28 -3.03
C VAL A 40 6.56 -8.73 -3.07
N ALA A 41 5.65 -7.86 -2.68
CA ALA A 41 4.23 -8.17 -2.62
C ALA A 41 3.44 -6.87 -2.70
N GLY A 42 2.21 -6.98 -3.14
CA GLY A 42 1.30 -5.84 -3.18
C GLY A 42 -0.13 -6.31 -3.04
N LEU A 43 -0.93 -5.51 -2.36
CA LEU A 43 -2.36 -5.76 -2.25
C LEU A 43 -3.12 -4.46 -2.37
N ALA A 44 -4.26 -4.51 -3.02
CA ALA A 44 -5.18 -3.39 -3.16
C ALA A 44 -6.48 -3.73 -2.43
N LEU A 45 -7.07 -2.75 -1.78
CA LEU A 45 -8.29 -2.94 -1.02
C LEU A 45 -9.48 -2.38 -1.79
N HIS A 46 -10.64 -2.99 -1.61
CA HIS A 46 -11.89 -2.40 -2.03
C HIS A 46 -12.17 -1.12 -1.23
N PRO A 47 -13.11 -0.26 -1.69
CA PRO A 47 -13.37 1.00 -1.00
C PRO A 47 -13.69 0.83 0.49
N ASN A 48 -13.44 1.89 1.23
CA ASN A 48 -13.56 1.94 2.68
C ASN A 48 -14.95 1.50 3.19
N GLU A 49 -16.01 1.78 2.41
CA GLU A 49 -17.39 1.41 2.73
C GLU A 49 -17.60 -0.11 2.76
N THR A 50 -16.72 -0.88 2.15
CA THR A 50 -16.82 -2.34 2.15
C THR A 50 -16.25 -2.97 3.41
N ALA A 51 -15.64 -2.18 4.29
CA ALA A 51 -14.99 -2.70 5.49
C ALA A 51 -16.00 -3.25 6.49
N THR A 52 -15.59 -4.31 7.18
CA THR A 52 -16.29 -4.84 8.35
C THR A 52 -15.25 -4.91 9.45
N SER A 53 -15.57 -4.39 10.61
CA SER A 53 -14.64 -4.32 11.74
C SER A 53 -15.11 -5.22 12.88
N ILE A 54 -14.14 -5.80 13.57
CA ILE A 54 -14.39 -6.68 14.73
C ILE A 54 -13.56 -6.14 15.89
N ARG A 55 -14.24 -5.87 17.01
CA ARG A 55 -13.59 -5.47 18.25
C ARG A 55 -14.11 -6.38 19.35
N GLY A 56 -13.28 -7.32 19.81
CA GLY A 56 -13.74 -8.38 20.70
C GLY A 56 -14.81 -9.20 19.98
N ASP A 57 -16.02 -9.24 20.55
CA ASP A 57 -17.17 -9.94 19.95
C ASP A 57 -18.06 -9.02 19.11
N LEU A 58 -17.74 -7.73 19.07
CA LEU A 58 -18.55 -6.76 18.35
C LEU A 58 -18.15 -6.69 16.89
N VAL A 59 -19.09 -6.93 16.00
CA VAL A 59 -18.90 -6.82 14.55
C VAL A 59 -19.71 -5.61 14.07
N THR A 60 -19.04 -4.70 13.37
CA THR A 60 -19.68 -3.48 12.86
C THR A 60 -19.32 -3.26 11.39
N ASP A 61 -20.26 -2.64 10.66
CA ASP A 61 -19.99 -2.21 9.29
C ASP A 61 -19.09 -0.96 9.31
N GLY A 62 -18.19 -0.89 8.35
CA GLY A 62 -17.32 0.25 8.18
C GLY A 62 -15.93 0.03 8.75
N PRO A 63 -15.02 0.97 8.50
CA PRO A 63 -13.63 0.87 8.96
C PRO A 63 -13.54 1.03 10.47
N PHE A 64 -12.46 0.49 11.04
CA PHE A 64 -12.19 0.51 12.47
C PHE A 64 -12.16 1.93 13.04
N ILE A 65 -11.56 2.83 12.29
CA ILE A 65 -11.48 4.25 12.63
C ILE A 65 -11.99 5.04 11.43
N GLU A 66 -12.98 5.90 11.66
CA GLU A 66 -13.43 6.84 10.64
C GLU A 66 -12.45 8.02 10.65
N THR A 67 -11.62 8.09 9.62
CA THR A 67 -10.69 9.19 9.42
C THR A 67 -10.84 9.73 8.00
N LYS A 68 -10.24 10.89 7.76
CA LYS A 68 -10.16 11.44 6.41
C LYS A 68 -9.16 10.66 5.56
N GLU A 69 -8.29 9.88 6.20
CA GLU A 69 -7.31 9.06 5.50
C GLU A 69 -7.90 7.69 5.23
N VAL A 70 -7.88 7.27 3.98
CA VAL A 70 -8.44 6.00 3.54
C VAL A 70 -7.31 5.08 3.10
N LEU A 71 -7.12 3.97 3.82
CA LEU A 71 -6.13 2.98 3.45
C LEU A 71 -6.61 2.24 2.19
N ALA A 72 -5.92 2.44 1.08
CA ALA A 72 -6.29 1.88 -0.20
C ALA A 72 -5.50 0.63 -0.58
N GLY A 73 -4.31 0.46 -0.01
CA GLY A 73 -3.49 -0.71 -0.30
C GLY A 73 -2.18 -0.66 0.45
N VAL A 74 -1.44 -1.74 0.33
CA VAL A 74 -0.10 -1.87 0.94
C VAL A 74 0.78 -2.60 -0.05
N PHE A 75 2.02 -2.18 -0.19
CA PHE A 75 3.00 -3.00 -0.87
C PHE A 75 4.27 -3.13 -0.02
N VAL A 76 4.99 -4.21 -0.25
CA VAL A 76 6.21 -4.52 0.48
C VAL A 76 7.38 -4.41 -0.49
N ILE A 77 8.41 -3.69 -0.07
CA ILE A 77 9.64 -3.52 -0.86
C ILE A 77 10.85 -4.00 -0.07
N GLU A 78 11.87 -4.41 -0.81
CA GLU A 78 13.21 -4.59 -0.29
C GLU A 78 14.04 -3.41 -0.74
N ALA A 79 14.68 -2.72 0.20
CA ALA A 79 15.51 -1.56 -0.05
C ALA A 79 16.74 -1.62 0.85
N ARG A 80 17.79 -0.85 0.51
CA ARG A 80 19.05 -0.88 1.25
C ARG A 80 18.89 -0.34 2.67
N ASP A 81 18.15 0.74 2.80
CA ASP A 81 17.96 1.47 4.05
C ASP A 81 16.69 2.32 3.96
N LEU A 82 16.38 3.05 5.02
CA LEU A 82 15.20 3.90 5.06
C LEU A 82 15.23 5.00 4.00
N ASP A 83 16.37 5.65 3.80
CA ASP A 83 16.46 6.72 2.79
C ASP A 83 16.15 6.19 1.39
N HIS A 84 16.64 5.01 1.07
CA HIS A 84 16.33 4.34 -0.19
C HIS A 84 14.84 4.00 -0.28
N ALA A 85 14.28 3.45 0.81
CA ALA A 85 12.87 3.11 0.87
C ALA A 85 11.97 4.34 0.67
N LEU A 86 12.33 5.48 1.26
CA LEU A 86 11.59 6.73 1.10
C LEU A 86 11.65 7.23 -0.35
N ALA A 87 12.82 7.16 -0.96
CA ALA A 87 12.97 7.55 -2.37
C ALA A 87 12.09 6.70 -3.28
N VAL A 88 12.03 5.39 -3.01
CA VAL A 88 11.18 4.45 -3.74
C VAL A 88 9.70 4.74 -3.49
N ALA A 89 9.33 4.94 -2.23
CA ALA A 89 7.94 5.20 -1.86
C ALA A 89 7.37 6.47 -2.52
N LYS A 90 8.21 7.47 -2.76
CA LYS A 90 7.81 8.70 -3.46
C LYS A 90 7.37 8.46 -4.89
N LEU A 91 7.68 7.31 -5.48
CA LEU A 91 7.24 6.95 -6.82
C LEU A 91 5.76 6.54 -6.87
N THR A 92 5.16 6.27 -5.72
CA THR A 92 3.76 5.81 -5.65
C THR A 92 2.82 6.88 -6.20
N PRO A 93 2.01 6.56 -7.23
CA PRO A 93 1.04 7.51 -7.76
C PRO A 93 -0.09 7.75 -6.74
N ILE A 94 -0.34 9.01 -6.41
CA ILE A 94 -1.37 9.43 -5.45
C ILE A 94 -2.13 10.61 -6.05
N VAL A 95 -3.44 10.61 -5.93
CA VAL A 95 -4.30 11.73 -6.33
C VAL A 95 -4.61 12.62 -5.12
N ASP A 96 -5.12 12.02 -4.04
CA ASP A 96 -5.52 12.76 -2.84
C ASP A 96 -5.21 11.94 -1.60
N GLY A 97 -3.99 12.04 -1.13
CA GLY A 97 -3.51 11.28 0.02
C GLY A 97 -2.01 11.29 0.12
N GLY A 98 -1.45 10.16 0.49
CA GLY A 98 -0.01 10.01 0.65
C GLY A 98 0.35 8.57 0.98
N VAL A 99 1.60 8.37 1.35
CA VAL A 99 2.09 7.05 1.74
C VAL A 99 2.80 7.14 3.08
N GLU A 100 2.76 6.02 3.81
CA GLU A 100 3.48 5.86 5.06
C GLU A 100 4.42 4.68 4.89
N VAL A 101 5.66 4.82 5.34
CA VAL A 101 6.69 3.77 5.21
C VAL A 101 7.02 3.25 6.59
N ARG A 102 6.95 1.94 6.77
CA ARG A 102 7.31 1.28 8.04
C ARG A 102 8.25 0.11 7.80
N PRO A 103 9.35 0.00 8.53
CA PRO A 103 10.16 -1.20 8.45
C PRO A 103 9.35 -2.39 8.96
N LEU A 104 9.50 -3.55 8.29
CA LEU A 104 8.79 -4.75 8.71
C LEU A 104 9.52 -5.42 9.87
N LEU A 105 8.75 -5.85 10.87
CA LEU A 105 9.25 -6.71 11.92
C LEU A 105 9.42 -8.13 11.38
N GLY A 106 8.52 -8.57 10.53
CA GLY A 106 8.55 -9.87 9.90
C GLY A 106 7.67 -9.93 8.68
N PHE A 107 7.97 -10.85 7.79
CA PHE A 107 7.20 -11.08 6.57
C PHE A 107 7.19 -12.58 6.29
N ALA A 108 6.00 -13.15 6.27
CA ALA A 108 5.82 -14.57 6.02
C ALA A 108 4.82 -14.78 4.89
N VAL A 109 5.14 -15.71 4.02
CA VAL A 109 4.26 -16.12 2.93
C VAL A 109 4.00 -17.61 3.10
N ALA A 110 2.73 -18.00 3.09
CA ALA A 110 2.37 -19.41 3.17
C ALA A 110 2.82 -20.10 1.89
N GLU A 111 3.39 -21.32 2.05
CA GLU A 111 3.75 -22.12 0.89
C GLU A 111 2.49 -22.64 0.21
N ALA A 112 2.51 -22.66 -1.11
CA ALA A 112 1.44 -23.27 -1.89
C ALA A 112 1.50 -24.79 -1.71
N THR A 113 0.35 -25.41 -1.45
CA THR A 113 0.25 -26.88 -1.27
C THR A 113 -0.41 -27.51 -2.48
#